data_a015b324a2eb9feb4919e31d935a6dc4
#
_entry.id   a015b324a2eb9feb4919e31d935a6dc4
#
_cell.length_a   1.000
_cell.length_b   1.000
_cell.length_c   1.000
_cell.angle_alpha   90.00
_cell.angle_beta   90.00
_cell.angle_gamma   90.00
#
_symmetry.space_group_name_H-M   'P 1'
#
loop_
_entity.id
_entity.type
_entity.pdbx_description
1 polymer ?
#
loop_
_entity_poly.entity_id
_entity_poly.type
_entity_poly.pdbx_seq_one_letter_code
_entity_poly.pdbx_strand_id
1 'polypeptide(L)' 'MEQAKDINRLKVVLVEKMRTGKWLAEQLGKDPAIVSKWCTNVAQPGLETLVQISKVLEVDIRELLVGSKLTM' A
#
# COMPACT_ATOMS: atom_id res chain seq x y z
N MET A 1 -21.67 0.91 7.10
CA MET A 1 -21.17 0.94 6.74
C MET A 1 -20.51 0.71 6.15
N GLU A 2 -20.14 0.71 5.61
CA GLU A 2 -19.47 0.47 5.01
C GLU A 2 -18.66 0.67 4.74
N GLN A 3 -18.22 0.50 4.52
CA GLN A 3 -17.36 0.64 4.39
C GLN A 3 -16.55 0.67 3.52
N ALA A 4 -15.85 1.28 3.54
CA ALA A 4 -14.95 1.40 2.55
C ALA A 4 -14.28 0.13 2.40
N LYS A 5 -13.93 -0.21 1.27
CA LYS A 5 -13.37 -1.34 1.17
C LYS A 5 -11.95 -1.15 1.07
N ASP A 6 -11.14 -1.66 1.89
CA ASP A 6 -9.70 -1.59 1.79
C ASP A 6 -9.28 -2.53 0.67
N ILE A 7 -8.60 -2.00 -0.29
CA ILE A 7 -8.10 -2.79 -1.40
C ILE A 7 -6.64 -3.14 -1.20
N ASN A 8 -5.86 -2.22 -0.61
CA ASN A 8 -4.47 -2.51 -0.33
C ASN A 8 -4.23 -2.59 1.17
N ARG A 9 -3.14 -3.27 1.54
CA ARG A 9 -2.74 -3.42 2.93
C ARG A 9 -1.45 -2.68 3.19
N LEU A 10 -1.21 -1.60 2.47
CA LEU A 10 0.08 -0.90 2.54
C LEU A 10 0.40 -0.45 3.97
N LYS A 11 -0.58 0.11 4.66
CA LYS A 11 -0.34 0.60 6.01
C LYS A 11 0.10 -0.53 6.93
N VAL A 12 -0.55 -1.69 6.81
CA VAL A 12 -0.22 -2.83 7.65
C VAL A 12 1.22 -3.28 7.37
N VAL A 13 1.58 -3.36 6.09
CA VAL A 13 2.92 -3.82 5.73
C VAL A 13 3.98 -2.83 6.20
N LEU A 14 3.69 -1.52 6.08
CA LEU A 14 4.63 -0.52 6.55
C LEU A 14 4.87 -0.68 8.06
N VAL A 15 3.80 -0.88 8.81
CA VAL A 15 3.92 -1.08 10.26
C VAL A 15 4.74 -2.33 10.56
N GLU A 16 4.46 -3.42 9.83
CA GLU A 16 5.20 -4.66 10.03
C GLU A 16 6.69 -4.49 9.72
N LYS A 17 7.01 -3.63 8.77
CA LYS A 17 8.40 -3.39 8.40
C LYS A 17 9.00 -2.24 9.21
N MET A 18 8.22 -1.67 10.11
CA MET A 18 8.65 -0.55 10.95
C MET A 18 9.10 0.64 10.10
N ARG A 19 8.33 0.90 9.03
CA ARG A 19 8.59 2.03 8.15
C ARG A 19 7.38 2.94 8.13
N THR A 20 7.61 4.20 7.77
CA THR A 20 6.51 5.17 7.70
C THR A 20 6.15 5.45 6.25
N GLY A 21 4.97 6.01 6.05
CA GLY A 21 4.58 6.44 4.72
C GLY A 21 5.50 7.51 4.18
N LYS A 22 6.01 8.39 5.04
CA LYS A 22 6.95 9.41 4.61
C LYS A 22 8.23 8.78 4.08
N TRP A 23 8.73 7.77 4.78
CA TRP A 23 9.92 7.05 4.33
C TRP A 23 9.66 6.44 2.95
N LEU A 24 8.50 5.82 2.76
CA LEU A 24 8.17 5.20 1.50
C LEU A 24 8.08 6.24 0.39
N ALA A 25 7.47 7.39 0.69
CA ALA A 25 7.38 8.46 -0.30
C ALA A 25 8.76 8.89 -0.76
N GLU A 26 9.70 8.98 0.17
CA GLU A 26 11.07 9.35 -0.16
C GLU A 26 11.71 8.30 -1.06
N GLN A 27 11.46 7.02 -0.78
CA GLN A 27 12.05 5.96 -1.58
C GLN A 27 11.50 5.95 -3.00
N LEU A 28 10.24 6.35 -3.15
CA LEU A 28 9.59 6.33 -4.46
C LEU A 28 9.68 7.67 -5.19
N GLY A 29 10.18 8.70 -4.54
CA GLY A 29 10.20 10.03 -5.13
C GLY A 29 8.80 10.58 -5.31
N LYS A 30 7.88 10.26 -4.38
CA LYS A 30 6.51 10.71 -4.45
C LYS A 30 6.18 11.63 -3.30
N ASP A 31 5.08 12.38 -3.45
CA ASP A 31 4.61 13.27 -2.41
C ASP A 31 4.06 12.43 -1.26
N PRO A 32 4.43 12.72 -0.01
CA PRO A 32 3.90 11.98 1.13
C PRO A 32 2.38 12.01 1.21
N ALA A 33 1.73 13.08 0.73
CA ALA A 33 0.29 13.15 0.74
C ALA A 33 -0.34 12.08 -0.15
N ILE A 34 0.31 11.76 -1.25
CA ILE A 34 -0.18 10.72 -2.14
C ILE A 34 -0.06 9.36 -1.47
N VAL A 35 1.07 9.11 -0.82
CA VAL A 35 1.27 7.84 -0.12
C VAL A 35 0.26 7.70 1.02
N SER A 36 -0.03 8.81 1.70
CA SER A 36 -1.02 8.80 2.77
C SER A 36 -2.40 8.37 2.23
N LYS A 37 -2.77 8.82 1.04
CA LYS A 37 -4.02 8.43 0.45
C LYS A 37 -4.04 6.94 0.13
N TRP A 38 -2.90 6.37 -0.26
CA TRP A 38 -2.82 4.93 -0.49
C TRP A 38 -2.99 4.17 0.83
N CYS A 39 -2.38 4.67 1.89
CA CYS A 39 -2.45 4.01 3.19
C CYS A 39 -3.88 3.98 3.74
N THR A 40 -4.66 4.99 3.42
CA THR A 40 -6.04 5.06 3.89
C THR A 40 -7.03 4.51 2.87
N ASN A 41 -6.53 4.00 1.76
CA ASN A 41 -7.35 3.46 0.68
C ASN A 41 -8.28 4.49 0.04
N VAL A 42 -7.97 5.77 0.17
CA VAL A 42 -8.70 6.82 -0.51
C VAL A 42 -8.32 6.79 -1.99
N ALA A 43 -7.09 6.44 -2.30
CA ALA A 43 -6.63 6.28 -3.65
C ALA A 43 -5.71 5.06 -3.67
N GLN A 44 -5.46 4.53 -4.84
CA GLN A 44 -4.66 3.32 -4.97
C GLN A 44 -3.43 3.59 -5.83
N PRO A 45 -2.30 2.98 -5.52
CA PRO A 45 -1.14 3.09 -6.40
C PRO A 45 -1.40 2.27 -7.66
N GLY A 46 -0.81 2.69 -8.76
CA GLY A 46 -0.89 1.91 -9.98
C GLY A 46 -0.08 0.63 -9.87
N LEU A 47 -0.25 -0.25 -10.83
CA LEU A 47 0.42 -1.55 -10.77
C LEU A 47 1.93 -1.41 -10.78
N GLU A 48 2.47 -0.53 -11.59
CA GLU A 48 3.92 -0.34 -11.64
C GLU A 48 4.43 0.17 -10.30
N THR A 49 3.68 1.05 -9.68
CA THR A 49 4.05 1.57 -8.38
C THR A 49 3.99 0.47 -7.33
N LEU A 50 2.99 -0.40 -7.42
CA LEU A 50 2.91 -1.53 -6.49
C LEU A 50 4.13 -2.43 -6.60
N VAL A 51 4.60 -2.66 -7.83
CA VAL A 51 5.80 -3.45 -8.02
C VAL A 51 7.00 -2.78 -7.35
N GLN A 52 7.12 -1.45 -7.51
CA GLN A 52 8.21 -0.71 -6.89
C GLN A 52 8.12 -0.78 -5.36
N ILE A 53 6.91 -0.64 -4.82
CA ILE A 53 6.71 -0.72 -3.39
C ILE A 53 7.12 -2.09 -2.86
N SER A 54 6.74 -3.15 -3.57
CA SER A 54 7.08 -4.51 -3.14
C SER A 54 8.58 -4.69 -3.07
N LYS A 55 9.31 -4.11 -4.04
CA LYS A 55 10.76 -4.23 -4.03
C LYS A 55 11.39 -3.43 -2.90
N VAL A 56 10.90 -2.22 -2.68
CA VAL A 56 11.43 -1.36 -1.63
C VAL A 56 11.20 -1.96 -0.26
N LEU A 57 10.02 -2.55 -0.05
CA LEU A 57 9.68 -3.15 1.24
C LEU A 57 10.11 -4.61 1.33
N GLU A 58 10.60 -5.17 0.23
CA GLU A 58 11.07 -6.55 0.20
C GLU A 58 9.96 -7.53 0.60
N VAL A 59 8.82 -7.35 0.00
CA VAL A 59 7.67 -8.25 0.22
C VAL A 59 7.13 -8.69 -1.12
N ASP A 60 6.38 -9.76 -1.10
CA ASP A 60 5.68 -10.23 -2.28
C ASP A 60 4.56 -9.22 -2.56
N ILE A 61 4.36 -8.85 -3.81
CA ILE A 61 3.33 -7.90 -4.15
C ILE A 61 1.97 -8.32 -3.65
N ARG A 62 1.73 -9.62 -3.55
CA ARG A 62 0.45 -10.12 -3.04
C ARG A 62 0.20 -9.68 -1.60
N GLU A 63 1.26 -9.42 -0.85
CA GLU A 63 1.09 -8.99 0.54
C GLU A 63 0.61 -7.56 0.64
N LEU A 64 0.67 -6.82 -0.47
CA LEU A 64 0.20 -5.44 -0.47
C LEU A 64 -1.28 -5.34 -0.81
N LEU A 65 -1.93 -6.45 -1.14
CA LEU A 65 -3.33 -6.44 -1.53
C LEU A 65 -4.17 -7.19 -0.53
N VAL A 66 -5.40 -6.73 -0.35
CA VAL A 66 -6.33 -7.41 0.52
C VAL A 66 -6.77 -8.69 -0.19
N GLY A 67 -6.70 -9.80 0.49
CA GLY A 67 -7.09 -11.06 -0.06
C GLY A 67 -8.59 -11.08 -0.29
N SER A 68 -8.99 -11.46 -1.49
CA SER A 68 -10.34 -11.43 -1.78
C SER A 68 -10.85 -12.77 -1.77
N LYS A 69 -11.76 -13.06 -0.97
CA LYS A 69 -12.32 -14.21 -0.88
C LYS A 69 -13.33 -14.21 -1.77
N LEU A 70 -13.26 -14.06 -2.82
CA LEU A 70 -14.19 -14.00 -3.64
C LEU A 70 -14.94 -15.01 -3.66
N THR A 71 -15.65 -15.12 -3.16
CA THR A 71 -16.39 -16.00 -3.08
C THR A 71 -17.21 -15.84 -3.97
N MET A 72 -17.31 -16.03 -4.67
CA MET A 72 -18.09 -15.84 -5.50
C MET A 72 -18.67 -16.61 -5.60
#